data_ecef632ffad1631fede1549ef9b85642
#
_entry.id   ecef632ffad1631fede1549ef9b85642
#
_cell.length_a   1.000
_cell.length_b   1.000
_cell.length_c   1.000
_cell.angle_alpha   90.00
_cell.angle_beta   90.00
_cell.angle_gamma   90.00
#
_symmetry.space_group_name_H-M   'P 1'
#
loop_
_entity.id
_entity.type
_entity.pdbx_description
1 polymer ?
#
loop_
_entity_poly.entity_id
_entity_poly.type
_entity_poly.pdbx_seq_one_letter_code
_entity_poly.pdbx_strand_id
1 'polypeptide(L)'
;MYTMPEAGLGDTVLYRPHEGADVQMAFVAKVGRDTLYLWALSPGYGGVEKPSVHHADDPRLADNPEWKKFGTWEHRPRDPRIAQLSERLSALERRTAGNKK
;
A
#
# COMPACT_ATOMS: atom_id res chain seq x y z
N MET A 1 -6.09 6.35 19.27
CA MET A 1 -4.71 5.95 18.89
C MET A 1 -4.69 5.53 17.42
N TYR A 2 -3.76 6.06 16.66
CA TYR A 2 -3.65 5.74 15.24
C TYR A 2 -3.14 4.32 15.02
N THR A 3 -3.79 3.61 14.10
CA THR A 3 -3.34 2.30 13.66
C THR A 3 -3.09 2.37 12.15
N MET A 4 -1.86 2.08 11.73
CA MET A 4 -1.50 2.04 10.32
C MET A 4 -2.33 0.98 9.59
N PRO A 5 -2.87 1.27 8.39
CA PRO A 5 -3.55 0.26 7.59
C PRO A 5 -2.65 -0.95 7.35
N GLU A 6 -3.27 -2.13 7.32
CA GLU A 6 -2.52 -3.38 7.17
C GLU A 6 -1.85 -3.48 5.81
N ALA A 7 -0.58 -3.87 5.82
CA ALA A 7 0.17 -4.19 4.63
C ALA A 7 1.15 -5.31 4.96
N GLY A 8 1.29 -6.26 4.07
CA GLY A 8 2.15 -7.42 4.27
C GLY A 8 3.45 -7.35 3.49
N LEU A 9 4.44 -8.10 3.94
CA LEU A 9 5.71 -8.25 3.22
C LEU A 9 5.46 -8.70 1.79
N GLY A 10 6.05 -8.01 0.83
CA GLY A 10 5.89 -8.31 -0.59
C GLY A 10 4.68 -7.65 -1.25
N ASP A 11 3.80 -7.02 -0.49
CA ASP A 11 2.69 -6.28 -1.06
C ASP A 11 3.18 -5.13 -1.92
N THR A 12 2.41 -4.82 -2.97
CA THR A 12 2.67 -3.65 -3.80
C THR A 12 1.80 -2.50 -3.35
N VAL A 13 2.42 -1.38 -3.05
CA VAL A 13 1.73 -0.15 -2.63
C VAL A 13 2.17 1.02 -3.51
N LEU A 14 1.52 2.15 -3.36
CA LEU A 14 1.94 3.38 -4.01
C LEU A 14 2.78 4.20 -3.05
N TYR A 15 3.87 4.75 -3.55
CA TYR A 15 4.75 5.62 -2.80
C TYR A 15 4.80 7.00 -3.45
N ARG A 16 4.57 8.04 -2.66
CA ARG A 16 4.69 9.44 -3.12
C ARG A 16 5.93 10.04 -2.45
N PRO A 17 6.98 10.37 -3.22
CA PRO A 17 8.24 10.85 -2.64
C PRO A 17 8.13 12.13 -1.83
N HIS A 18 7.22 13.01 -2.22
CA HIS A 18 6.93 14.25 -1.51
C HIS A 18 5.55 14.74 -1.92
N GLU A 19 5.03 15.73 -1.19
CA GLU A 19 3.72 16.31 -1.51
C GLU A 19 3.73 16.90 -2.93
N GLY A 20 2.70 16.55 -3.71
CA GLY A 20 2.58 17.00 -5.10
C GLY A 20 3.35 16.17 -6.12
N ALA A 21 4.16 15.21 -5.70
CA ALA A 21 4.87 14.33 -6.62
C ALA A 21 3.94 13.24 -7.18
N ASP A 22 4.31 12.70 -8.33
CA ASP A 22 3.65 11.53 -8.89
C ASP A 22 3.92 10.31 -8.03
N VAL A 23 2.93 9.42 -7.92
CA VAL A 23 3.10 8.18 -7.18
C VAL A 23 3.96 7.19 -7.96
N GLN A 24 4.70 6.38 -7.23
CA GLN A 24 5.56 5.33 -7.77
C GLN A 24 5.10 3.98 -7.23
N MET A 25 5.35 2.92 -7.98
CA MET A 25 5.16 1.55 -7.50
C MET A 25 6.22 1.24 -6.45
N ALA A 26 5.82 0.60 -5.36
CA ALA A 26 6.76 0.19 -4.33
C ALA A 26 6.36 -1.16 -3.75
N PHE A 27 7.36 -1.93 -3.32
CA PHE A 27 7.15 -3.20 -2.64
C PHE A 27 7.45 -3.05 -1.15
N VAL A 28 6.64 -3.71 -0.32
CA VAL A 28 6.88 -3.73 1.12
C VAL A 28 8.02 -4.70 1.41
N ALA A 29 9.16 -4.16 1.82
CA ALA A 29 10.35 -4.93 2.16
C ALA A 29 10.40 -5.31 3.65
N LYS A 30 9.77 -4.52 4.51
CA LYS A 30 9.66 -4.78 5.93
C LYS A 30 8.47 -4.02 6.50
N VAL A 31 7.75 -4.66 7.39
CA VAL A 31 6.62 -4.03 8.10
C VAL A 31 7.09 -3.59 9.47
N GLY A 32 7.05 -2.28 9.71
CA GLY A 32 7.32 -1.70 11.02
C GLY A 32 6.03 -1.56 11.83
N ARG A 33 6.13 -0.94 12.98
CA ARG A 33 4.98 -0.72 13.87
C ARG A 33 3.98 0.26 13.26
N ASP A 34 4.46 1.42 12.82
CA ASP A 34 3.63 2.51 12.29
C ASP A 34 4.09 2.97 10.91
N THR A 35 5.11 2.33 10.36
CA THR A 35 5.73 2.70 9.09
C THR A 35 6.09 1.46 8.31
N LEU A 36 6.33 1.63 7.01
CA LEU A 36 6.82 0.57 6.16
C LEU A 36 8.22 0.88 5.65
N TYR A 37 9.01 -0.15 5.46
CA TYR A 37 10.26 -0.08 4.71
C TYR A 37 9.93 -0.49 3.28
N LEU A 38 10.10 0.42 2.33
CA LEU A 38 9.70 0.22 0.95
C LEU A 38 10.89 0.13 0.01
N TRP A 39 10.72 -0.66 -1.03
CA TRP A 39 11.57 -0.66 -2.20
C TRP A 39 10.78 0.03 -3.32
N ALA A 40 11.08 1.31 -3.56
CA ALA A 40 10.34 2.13 -4.52
C ALA A 40 10.99 2.05 -5.90
N LEU A 41 10.17 1.89 -6.94
CA LEU A 41 10.64 1.88 -8.33
C LEU A 41 10.57 3.30 -8.88
N SER A 42 11.73 3.89 -9.09
CA SER A 42 11.84 5.23 -9.65
C SER A 42 12.18 5.14 -11.14
N PRO A 43 11.33 5.68 -12.03
CA PRO A 43 11.60 5.64 -13.47
C PRO A 43 12.96 6.23 -13.80
N GLY A 44 13.77 5.46 -14.50
CA GLY A 44 15.11 5.87 -14.89
C GLY A 44 16.22 5.62 -13.87
N TYR A 45 15.85 5.32 -12.61
CA TYR A 45 16.84 5.12 -11.53
C TYR A 45 16.79 3.72 -10.91
N GLY A 46 15.82 2.90 -11.30
CA GLY A 46 15.65 1.57 -10.71
C GLY A 46 15.03 1.60 -9.33
N GLY A 47 15.40 0.66 -8.48
CA GLY A 47 14.85 0.56 -7.13
C GLY A 47 15.59 1.43 -6.13
N VAL A 48 14.85 2.06 -5.23
CA VAL A 48 15.40 2.90 -4.18
C VAL A 48 14.79 2.48 -2.85
N GLU A 49 15.62 2.28 -1.83
CA GLU A 49 15.17 1.96 -0.48
C GLU A 49 14.61 3.19 0.21
N LYS A 50 13.45 3.04 0.84
CA LYS A 50 12.78 4.11 1.59
C LYS A 50 12.38 3.58 2.97
N PRO A 51 13.20 3.82 3.98
CA PRO A 51 12.89 3.38 5.34
C PRO A 51 11.88 4.30 6.02
N SER A 52 11.13 3.76 6.96
CA SER A 52 10.24 4.52 7.86
C SER A 52 9.23 5.41 7.10
N VAL A 53 8.53 4.83 6.12
CA VAL A 53 7.53 5.55 5.33
C VAL A 53 6.18 5.49 6.04
N HIS A 54 5.61 6.66 6.34
CA HIS A 54 4.30 6.79 6.96
C HIS A 54 3.18 6.65 5.93
N HIS A 55 2.04 6.14 6.38
CA HIS A 55 0.84 6.12 5.54
C HIS A 55 0.36 7.56 5.28
N ALA A 56 -0.20 7.79 4.09
CA ALA A 56 -0.66 9.12 3.67
C ALA A 56 -1.73 9.71 4.61
N ASP A 57 -2.53 8.87 5.25
CA ASP A 57 -3.59 9.29 6.17
C ASP A 57 -3.15 9.33 7.64
N ASP A 58 -1.87 9.14 7.93
CA ASP A 58 -1.37 9.20 9.29
C ASP A 58 -1.57 10.63 9.86
N PRO A 59 -2.38 10.78 10.92
CA PRO A 59 -2.69 12.10 11.47
C PRO A 59 -1.47 12.82 12.04
N ARG A 60 -0.41 12.09 12.36
CA ARG A 60 0.83 12.69 12.87
C ARG A 60 1.56 13.52 11.81
N LEU A 61 1.25 13.31 10.52
CA LEU A 61 1.81 14.13 9.44
C LEU A 61 1.34 15.60 9.53
N ALA A 62 0.14 15.83 10.06
CA ALA A 62 -0.37 17.17 10.29
C ALA A 62 0.39 17.89 11.40
N ASP A 63 0.82 17.15 12.43
CA ASP A 63 1.61 17.68 13.55
C ASP A 63 3.10 17.78 13.23
N ASN A 64 3.56 17.04 12.23
CA ASN A 64 4.96 16.96 11.81
C ASN A 64 5.06 17.11 10.29
N PRO A 65 4.76 18.30 9.75
CA PRO A 65 4.73 18.48 8.30
C PRO A 65 6.06 18.20 7.60
N GLU A 66 7.18 18.28 8.30
CA GLU A 66 8.49 17.92 7.77
C GLU A 66 8.61 16.43 7.42
N TRP A 67 7.77 15.58 8.01
CA TRP A 67 7.79 14.14 7.70
C TRP A 67 7.33 13.86 6.26
N LYS A 68 6.54 14.74 5.68
CA LYS A 68 6.09 14.61 4.29
C LYS A 68 7.22 14.66 3.28
N LYS A 69 8.37 15.23 3.67
CA LYS A 69 9.56 15.27 2.82
C LYS A 69 10.15 13.89 2.56
N PHE A 70 9.89 12.94 3.45
CA PHE A 70 10.36 11.57 3.33
C PHE A 70 9.40 10.68 2.57
N GLY A 71 8.31 11.25 2.08
CA GLY A 71 7.31 10.54 1.32
C GLY A 71 6.26 9.84 2.17
N THR A 72 5.23 9.37 1.50
CA THR A 72 4.11 8.64 2.11
C THR A 72 3.74 7.46 1.24
N TRP A 73 3.05 6.48 1.82
CA TRP A 73 2.55 5.35 1.07
C TRP A 73 1.03 5.24 1.20
N GLU A 74 0.39 4.59 0.23
CA GLU A 74 -1.03 4.31 0.26
C GLU A 74 -1.29 3.02 -0.51
N HIS A 75 -2.42 2.38 -0.24
CA HIS A 75 -2.83 1.22 -1.01
C HIS A 75 -3.19 1.63 -2.44
N ARG A 76 -2.94 0.72 -3.38
CA ARG A 76 -3.36 0.94 -4.76
C ARG A 76 -4.89 1.02 -4.81
N PRO A 77 -5.45 1.93 -5.60
CA PRO A 77 -6.88 1.92 -5.85
C PRO A 77 -7.29 0.56 -6.40
N ARG A 78 -8.37 0.01 -5.87
CA ARG A 78 -8.88 -1.28 -6.33
C ARG A 78 -9.49 -1.11 -7.72
N ASP A 79 -8.94 -1.84 -8.71
CA ASP A 79 -9.51 -1.83 -10.05
C ASP A 79 -10.92 -2.45 -9.98
N PRO A 80 -11.97 -1.76 -10.48
CA PRO A 80 -13.33 -2.30 -10.47
C PRO A 80 -13.44 -3.67 -11.16
N ARG A 81 -12.66 -3.92 -12.19
CA ARG A 81 -12.63 -5.21 -12.87
C ARG A 81 -12.12 -6.32 -11.97
N ILE A 82 -11.06 -6.05 -11.22
CA ILE A 82 -10.48 -7.00 -10.26
C ILE A 82 -11.47 -7.26 -9.14
N ALA A 83 -12.14 -6.22 -8.65
CA ALA A 83 -13.17 -6.35 -7.63
C ALA A 83 -14.31 -7.26 -8.09
N GLN A 84 -14.79 -7.08 -9.33
CA GLN A 84 -15.85 -7.90 -9.91
C GLN A 84 -15.43 -9.36 -10.06
N LEU A 85 -14.21 -9.60 -10.53
CA LEU A 85 -13.66 -10.96 -10.65
C LEU A 85 -13.54 -11.63 -9.28
N SER A 86 -13.07 -10.91 -8.28
CA SER A 86 -12.99 -11.41 -6.91
C SER A 86 -14.35 -11.81 -6.36
N GLU A 87 -15.37 -11.00 -6.59
CA GLU A 87 -16.75 -11.31 -6.18
C GLU A 87 -17.30 -12.55 -6.90
N ARG A 88 -17.03 -12.68 -8.19
CA ARG A 88 -17.43 -13.87 -8.98
C ARG A 88 -16.76 -15.14 -8.47
N LEU A 89 -15.46 -15.06 -8.20
CA LEU A 89 -14.72 -16.19 -7.65
C LEU A 89 -15.26 -16.60 -6.29
N SER A 90 -15.54 -15.66 -5.42
CA SER A 90 -16.12 -15.92 -4.11
C SER A 90 -17.51 -16.56 -4.22
N ALA A 91 -18.32 -16.11 -5.18
CA ALA A 91 -19.64 -16.70 -5.43
C ALA A 91 -19.52 -18.14 -5.94
N LEU A 92 -18.58 -18.42 -6.85
CA LEU A 92 -18.33 -19.77 -7.34
C LEU A 92 -17.82 -20.70 -6.25
N GLU A 93 -16.92 -20.25 -5.41
CA GLU A 93 -16.43 -21.02 -4.27
C GLU A 93 -17.55 -21.38 -3.31
N ARG A 94 -18.46 -20.47 -3.03
CA ARG A 94 -19.61 -20.71 -2.18
C ARG A 94 -20.57 -21.74 -2.80
N ARG A 95 -20.81 -21.69 -4.12
CA ARG A 95 -21.61 -22.69 -4.83
C ARG A 95 -20.97 -24.07 -4.75
N THR A 96 -19.67 -24.15 -4.99
CA THR A 96 -18.93 -25.41 -4.95
C THR A 96 -18.98 -26.01 -3.55
N ALA A 97 -18.78 -25.22 -2.51
CA ALA A 97 -18.89 -25.67 -1.14
C ALA A 97 -20.31 -26.16 -0.80
N GLY A 98 -21.35 -25.48 -1.31
CA GLY A 98 -22.74 -25.87 -1.13
C GLY A 98 -23.10 -27.19 -1.80
N ASN A 99 -22.46 -27.53 -2.93
CA ASN A 99 -22.73 -28.70 -3.72
C ASN A 99 -21.98 -29.94 -3.24
N LYS A 100 -21.14 -29.84 -2.27
CA LYS A 100 -20.34 -30.96 -1.72
C LYS A 100 -21.04 -31.73 -0.60
N LYS A 101 -22.30 -31.55 -0.43
CA LYS A 101 -23.04 -32.30 0.58
C LYS A 101 -23.36 -33.71 0.13
#